data_12f5837f97582b8205bdd1df0a11f2db
#
_entry.id   12f5837f97582b8205bdd1df0a11f2db
#
_cell.length_a   1.000
_cell.length_b   1.000
_cell.length_c   1.000
_cell.angle_alpha   90.00
_cell.angle_beta   90.00
_cell.angle_gamma   90.00
#
_symmetry.space_group_name_H-M   'P 1'
#
loop_
_entity.id
_entity.type
_entity.pdbx_description
1 polymer ?
#
loop_
_entity_poly.entity_id
_entity_poly.type
_entity_poly.pdbx_seq_one_letter_code
_entity_poly.pdbx_strand_id
1 'polypeptide(L)'
;MQYFKILFTSTFTFLKQSQAYFRSVLLMHGFLLLICLPLLSKASYFILVHNQIQFLALSNLPALIHQHPIALLALVGIALLILLLAFFEFTFLLLSVYFIQIKRPLALQALLKMTFAQLRHLRIGTFFFFLYYCLLILPLGGLGYHSDLLTKFKIPAFILDYILMNRRIVAGLFILVYLGLLYLGLRLIFTLPNIILQQMTFKKALTSSWRFTHQKTGSLLGRLLLIGAALIGFTGLTFFLLIQLQALIETHTSVGLPSAVVIMTLLQAAMLINLVLSTVAVFFIVIDYLLADPQFVQPTFNYATLKLSVPLSGRWLLFVANCVLIGVGTYNWDYLRSVTIQQPLSISHRGVSQKDGVQNSISALRKTTRLKPDYVEMDVQLTKDHQFVVFHDFQLAPLTGHSGTPQSKTLAQLTKMTVHEHRQSVPIASFDDYLARANQLHQKLLIEIKTPTTDNPGLVQHFLNKYQAKIEAHGHMVQSLNWHIVEAVKKAAPKIQTGYILPFNFIGPPISNADFYAVEMTTVNSHFIQAAHQENKAVFVWTPNDQQAVQRMMYFGADGVVTDNLTAVKQAKQKNNQRHYADKLAYYVIGIG
;
A
#
# COMPACT_ATOMS: atom_id res chain seq x y z
N MET A 1 16.05 -34.51 -1.23
CA MET A 1 17.37 -34.46 -1.86
C MET A 1 17.34 -33.90 -3.29
N GLN A 2 16.43 -34.33 -4.16
CA GLN A 2 16.32 -33.87 -5.56
C GLN A 2 16.04 -32.37 -5.70
N TYR A 3 15.15 -31.78 -4.87
CA TYR A 3 14.85 -30.35 -4.86
C TYR A 3 16.06 -29.49 -4.45
N PHE A 4 16.84 -29.90 -3.46
CA PHE A 4 18.07 -29.20 -3.05
C PHE A 4 19.13 -29.19 -4.15
N LYS A 5 19.29 -30.30 -4.87
CA LYS A 5 20.22 -30.40 -6.02
C LYS A 5 19.81 -29.48 -7.16
N ILE A 6 18.51 -29.42 -7.45
CA ILE A 6 17.95 -28.50 -8.45
C ILE A 6 18.16 -27.04 -8.02
N LEU A 7 17.86 -26.69 -6.76
CA LEU A 7 18.07 -25.34 -6.23
C LEU A 7 19.54 -24.92 -6.35
N PHE A 8 20.47 -25.80 -5.94
CA PHE A 8 21.90 -25.52 -6.00
C PHE A 8 22.40 -25.33 -7.45
N THR A 9 21.97 -26.19 -8.37
CA THR A 9 22.33 -26.06 -9.80
C THR A 9 21.75 -24.79 -10.43
N SER A 10 20.50 -24.46 -10.11
CA SER A 10 19.85 -23.24 -10.59
C SER A 10 20.51 -21.98 -10.02
N THR A 11 20.86 -21.96 -8.74
CA THR A 11 21.59 -20.87 -8.10
C THR A 11 22.96 -20.65 -8.72
N PHE A 12 23.70 -21.73 -8.99
CA PHE A 12 25.02 -21.64 -9.62
C PHE A 12 24.93 -21.13 -11.07
N THR A 13 23.92 -21.55 -11.82
CA THR A 13 23.65 -21.06 -13.19
C THR A 13 23.27 -19.59 -13.17
N PHE A 14 22.43 -19.18 -12.20
CA PHE A 14 22.09 -17.77 -12.00
C PHE A 14 23.33 -16.93 -11.70
N LEU A 15 24.19 -17.35 -10.77
CA LEU A 15 25.40 -16.62 -10.39
C LEU A 15 26.35 -16.39 -11.58
N LYS A 16 26.52 -17.39 -12.44
CA LYS A 16 27.36 -17.26 -13.66
C LYS A 16 26.85 -16.21 -14.63
N GLN A 17 25.55 -15.91 -14.65
CA GLN A 17 24.90 -14.98 -15.56
C GLN A 17 24.33 -13.76 -14.84
N SER A 18 24.65 -13.58 -13.56
CA SER A 18 24.11 -12.52 -12.70
C SER A 18 24.20 -11.13 -13.30
N GLN A 19 25.35 -10.78 -13.92
CA GLN A 19 25.54 -9.47 -14.56
C GLN A 19 24.45 -9.16 -15.61
N ALA A 20 24.03 -10.15 -16.40
CA ALA A 20 23.00 -9.94 -17.43
C ALA A 20 21.61 -9.74 -16.80
N TYR A 21 21.28 -10.50 -15.75
CA TYR A 21 20.05 -10.33 -15.00
C TYR A 21 19.98 -8.97 -14.30
N PHE A 22 21.03 -8.62 -13.54
CA PHE A 22 21.12 -7.31 -12.87
C PHE A 22 20.95 -6.16 -13.85
N ARG A 23 21.69 -6.19 -14.96
CA ARG A 23 21.58 -5.15 -16.00
C ARG A 23 20.15 -5.00 -16.50
N SER A 24 19.48 -6.09 -16.87
CA SER A 24 18.13 -6.02 -17.47
C SER A 24 17.09 -5.55 -16.47
N VAL A 25 17.13 -6.05 -15.22
CA VAL A 25 16.19 -5.66 -14.17
C VAL A 25 16.41 -4.21 -13.78
N LEU A 26 17.67 -3.79 -13.51
CA LEU A 26 17.98 -2.42 -13.09
C LEU A 26 17.65 -1.39 -14.17
N LEU A 27 17.92 -1.70 -15.44
CA LEU A 27 17.53 -0.79 -16.53
C LEU A 27 16.01 -0.64 -16.63
N MET A 28 15.26 -1.75 -16.49
CA MET A 28 13.80 -1.70 -16.58
C MET A 28 13.21 -0.98 -15.37
N HIS A 29 13.58 -1.35 -14.14
CA HIS A 29 13.09 -0.66 -12.95
C HIS A 29 13.54 0.80 -12.89
N GLY A 30 14.79 1.10 -13.27
CA GLY A 30 15.27 2.48 -13.39
C GLY A 30 14.44 3.32 -14.37
N PHE A 31 14.12 2.78 -15.55
CA PHE A 31 13.24 3.42 -16.52
C PHE A 31 11.83 3.68 -15.96
N LEU A 32 11.25 2.68 -15.29
CA LEU A 32 9.92 2.80 -14.71
C LEU A 32 9.88 3.80 -13.54
N LEU A 33 10.81 3.68 -12.58
CA LEU A 33 10.81 4.50 -11.36
C LEU A 33 11.25 5.94 -11.60
N LEU A 34 12.26 6.16 -12.47
CA LEU A 34 12.85 7.49 -12.67
C LEU A 34 12.19 8.29 -13.79
N ILE A 35 11.55 7.62 -14.74
CA ILE A 35 10.95 8.27 -15.92
C ILE A 35 9.43 8.07 -15.95
N CYS A 36 8.96 6.82 -16.02
CA CYS A 36 7.53 6.56 -16.27
C CYS A 36 6.65 6.99 -15.09
N LEU A 37 6.95 6.57 -13.87
CA LEU A 37 6.13 6.91 -12.70
C LEU A 37 6.06 8.41 -12.43
N PRO A 38 7.17 9.18 -12.44
CA PRO A 38 7.11 10.64 -12.29
C PRO A 38 6.31 11.33 -13.39
N LEU A 39 6.45 10.91 -14.64
CA LEU A 39 5.69 11.48 -15.76
C LEU A 39 4.20 11.19 -15.65
N LEU A 40 3.81 9.94 -15.32
CA LEU A 40 2.41 9.55 -15.14
C LEU A 40 1.77 10.28 -13.95
N SER A 41 2.50 10.41 -12.85
CA SER A 41 2.05 11.16 -11.67
C SER A 41 1.82 12.63 -11.99
N LYS A 42 2.80 13.29 -12.65
CA LYS A 42 2.67 14.70 -13.08
C LYS A 42 1.53 14.89 -14.08
N ALA A 43 1.36 13.96 -15.03
CA ALA A 43 0.28 14.04 -16.01
C ALA A 43 -1.09 13.89 -15.33
N SER A 44 -1.23 12.95 -14.40
CA SER A 44 -2.46 12.79 -13.61
C SER A 44 -2.78 14.04 -12.79
N TYR A 45 -1.78 14.58 -12.09
CA TYR A 45 -1.92 15.81 -11.31
C TYR A 45 -2.29 17.01 -12.20
N PHE A 46 -1.64 17.17 -13.35
CA PHE A 46 -1.95 18.23 -14.32
C PHE A 46 -3.41 18.16 -14.81
N ILE A 47 -3.91 16.94 -15.13
CA ILE A 47 -5.31 16.75 -15.54
C ILE A 47 -6.26 17.21 -14.44
N LEU A 48 -6.00 16.85 -13.17
CA LEU A 48 -6.84 17.24 -12.04
C LEU A 48 -6.86 18.75 -11.86
N VAL A 49 -5.68 19.37 -11.78
CA VAL A 49 -5.54 20.83 -11.55
C VAL A 49 -6.14 21.64 -12.68
N HIS A 50 -5.82 21.28 -13.94
CA HIS A 50 -6.30 22.01 -15.13
C HIS A 50 -7.83 21.99 -15.26
N ASN A 51 -8.47 20.90 -14.85
CA ASN A 51 -9.92 20.75 -14.87
C ASN A 51 -10.58 21.14 -13.53
N GLN A 52 -9.83 21.70 -12.59
CA GLN A 52 -10.32 22.09 -11.25
C GLN A 52 -10.98 20.93 -10.49
N ILE A 53 -10.55 19.70 -10.75
CA ILE A 53 -11.01 18.51 -10.04
C ILE A 53 -10.28 18.44 -8.70
N GLN A 54 -10.98 18.76 -7.64
CA GLN A 54 -10.40 18.93 -6.31
C GLN A 54 -10.05 17.60 -5.64
N PHE A 55 -10.83 16.55 -5.92
CA PHE A 55 -10.61 15.21 -5.35
C PHE A 55 -11.13 14.10 -6.26
N LEU A 56 -10.59 12.90 -6.09
CA LEU A 56 -11.04 11.67 -6.74
C LEU A 56 -11.54 10.69 -5.68
N ALA A 57 -12.85 10.46 -5.66
CA ALA A 57 -13.50 9.50 -4.78
C ALA A 57 -14.66 8.83 -5.53
N LEU A 58 -15.10 7.66 -5.04
CA LEU A 58 -16.29 7.01 -5.59
C LEU A 58 -17.54 7.88 -5.46
N SER A 59 -17.60 8.72 -4.42
CA SER A 59 -18.70 9.63 -4.16
C SER A 59 -18.85 10.75 -5.20
N ASN A 60 -17.76 11.20 -5.83
CA ASN A 60 -17.84 12.25 -6.84
C ASN A 60 -17.75 11.72 -8.29
N LEU A 61 -17.67 10.40 -8.49
CA LEU A 61 -17.61 9.80 -9.80
C LEU A 61 -18.79 10.19 -10.72
N PRO A 62 -20.05 10.21 -10.25
CA PRO A 62 -21.17 10.69 -11.07
C PRO A 62 -21.00 12.16 -11.53
N ALA A 63 -20.53 13.03 -10.64
CA ALA A 63 -20.25 14.43 -10.97
C ALA A 63 -19.12 14.54 -12.00
N LEU A 64 -18.05 13.76 -11.87
CA LEU A 64 -16.95 13.71 -12.85
C LEU A 64 -17.42 13.25 -14.22
N ILE A 65 -18.30 12.24 -14.29
CA ILE A 65 -18.86 11.74 -15.56
C ILE A 65 -19.64 12.85 -16.27
N HIS A 66 -20.42 13.64 -15.55
CA HIS A 66 -21.27 14.69 -16.14
C HIS A 66 -20.55 16.00 -16.38
N GLN A 67 -19.67 16.43 -15.48
CA GLN A 67 -19.04 17.76 -15.51
C GLN A 67 -17.67 17.75 -16.19
N HIS A 68 -16.91 16.64 -16.08
CA HIS A 68 -15.53 16.53 -16.59
C HIS A 68 -15.26 15.23 -17.37
N PRO A 69 -16.10 14.88 -18.38
CA PRO A 69 -15.99 13.59 -19.10
C PRO A 69 -14.64 13.43 -19.80
N ILE A 70 -14.08 14.50 -20.37
CA ILE A 70 -12.78 14.47 -21.07
C ILE A 70 -11.64 14.22 -20.07
N ALA A 71 -11.67 14.86 -18.91
CA ALA A 71 -10.67 14.61 -17.87
C ALA A 71 -10.74 13.18 -17.34
N LEU A 72 -11.94 12.66 -17.14
CA LEU A 72 -12.14 11.26 -16.74
C LEU A 72 -11.60 10.30 -17.80
N LEU A 73 -11.89 10.52 -19.10
CA LEU A 73 -11.34 9.72 -20.18
C LEU A 73 -9.81 9.80 -20.24
N ALA A 74 -9.20 10.96 -19.99
CA ALA A 74 -7.76 11.11 -19.93
C ALA A 74 -7.15 10.33 -18.75
N LEU A 75 -7.77 10.34 -17.57
CA LEU A 75 -7.33 9.55 -16.42
C LEU A 75 -7.48 8.05 -16.67
N VAL A 76 -8.56 7.61 -17.31
CA VAL A 76 -8.72 6.21 -17.76
C VAL A 76 -7.64 5.86 -18.78
N GLY A 77 -7.31 6.77 -19.71
CA GLY A 77 -6.20 6.61 -20.65
C GLY A 77 -4.85 6.40 -19.96
N ILE A 78 -4.57 7.16 -18.88
CA ILE A 78 -3.37 6.96 -18.04
C ILE A 78 -3.40 5.58 -17.37
N ALA A 79 -4.54 5.14 -16.82
CA ALA A 79 -4.66 3.83 -16.21
C ALA A 79 -4.40 2.70 -17.22
N LEU A 80 -4.92 2.83 -18.44
CA LEU A 80 -4.64 1.88 -19.54
C LEU A 80 -3.16 1.92 -19.96
N LEU A 81 -2.53 3.09 -19.98
CA LEU A 81 -1.10 3.22 -20.26
C LEU A 81 -0.25 2.55 -19.18
N ILE A 82 -0.62 2.67 -17.89
CA ILE A 82 0.03 1.96 -16.79
C ILE A 82 -0.04 0.45 -17.01
N LEU A 83 -1.20 -0.09 -17.40
CA LEU A 83 -1.36 -1.52 -17.70
C LEU A 83 -0.53 -1.94 -18.91
N LEU A 84 -0.45 -1.10 -19.95
CA LEU A 84 0.37 -1.37 -21.12
C LEU A 84 1.87 -1.37 -20.77
N LEU A 85 2.31 -0.45 -19.92
CA LEU A 85 3.70 -0.41 -19.42
C LEU A 85 4.01 -1.63 -18.54
N ALA A 86 3.09 -2.09 -17.72
CA ALA A 86 3.25 -3.31 -16.94
C ALA A 86 3.35 -4.55 -17.84
N PHE A 87 2.58 -4.62 -18.93
CA PHE A 87 2.71 -5.69 -19.92
C PHE A 87 4.04 -5.59 -20.68
N PHE A 88 4.50 -4.39 -20.99
CA PHE A 88 5.80 -4.16 -21.59
C PHE A 88 6.93 -4.65 -20.69
N GLU A 89 6.89 -4.28 -19.40
CA GLU A 89 7.83 -4.74 -18.38
C GLU A 89 7.85 -6.28 -18.29
N PHE A 90 6.67 -6.90 -18.15
CA PHE A 90 6.53 -8.36 -18.13
C PHE A 90 7.18 -9.02 -19.35
N THR A 91 6.87 -8.52 -20.54
CA THR A 91 7.39 -9.06 -21.81
C THR A 91 8.90 -8.89 -21.93
N PHE A 92 9.40 -7.72 -21.54
CA PHE A 92 10.84 -7.42 -21.54
C PHE A 92 11.60 -8.35 -20.62
N LEU A 93 11.13 -8.54 -19.40
CA LEU A 93 11.77 -9.40 -18.40
C LEU A 93 11.70 -10.88 -18.81
N LEU A 94 10.55 -11.33 -19.31
CA LEU A 94 10.39 -12.69 -19.81
C LEU A 94 11.37 -13.00 -20.94
N LEU A 95 11.46 -12.12 -21.96
CA LEU A 95 12.39 -12.28 -23.06
C LEU A 95 13.85 -12.22 -22.59
N SER A 96 14.17 -11.27 -21.71
CA SER A 96 15.51 -11.14 -21.13
C SER A 96 15.94 -12.44 -20.44
N VAL A 97 15.11 -12.95 -19.53
CA VAL A 97 15.42 -14.19 -18.79
C VAL A 97 15.51 -15.38 -19.72
N TYR A 98 14.62 -15.49 -20.72
CA TYR A 98 14.69 -16.55 -21.74
C TYR A 98 16.03 -16.57 -22.47
N PHE A 99 16.45 -15.42 -23.04
CA PHE A 99 17.70 -15.33 -23.79
C PHE A 99 18.94 -15.54 -22.93
N ILE A 100 18.90 -15.14 -21.67
CA ILE A 100 19.98 -15.41 -20.71
C ILE A 100 20.06 -16.91 -20.43
N GLN A 101 18.95 -17.61 -20.19
CA GLN A 101 18.94 -19.05 -19.91
C GLN A 101 19.45 -19.89 -21.08
N ILE A 102 19.13 -19.52 -22.33
CA ILE A 102 19.69 -20.19 -23.51
C ILE A 102 21.12 -19.73 -23.85
N LYS A 103 21.79 -19.00 -22.91
CA LYS A 103 23.18 -18.51 -23.04
C LYS A 103 23.41 -17.56 -24.23
N ARG A 104 22.41 -16.79 -24.63
CA ARG A 104 22.47 -15.79 -25.71
C ARG A 104 21.91 -14.43 -25.24
N PRO A 105 22.51 -13.80 -24.21
CA PRO A 105 22.00 -12.52 -23.70
C PRO A 105 22.02 -11.44 -24.81
N LEU A 106 20.89 -10.78 -25.02
CA LEU A 106 20.74 -9.79 -26.06
C LEU A 106 21.24 -8.40 -25.62
N ALA A 107 21.67 -7.59 -26.60
CA ALA A 107 21.87 -6.16 -26.38
C ALA A 107 20.53 -5.49 -26.08
N LEU A 108 20.56 -4.43 -25.24
CA LEU A 108 19.35 -3.70 -24.82
C LEU A 108 18.48 -3.27 -26.01
N GLN A 109 19.10 -2.72 -27.06
CA GLN A 109 18.40 -2.28 -28.27
C GLN A 109 17.65 -3.42 -28.98
N ALA A 110 18.26 -4.62 -29.07
CA ALA A 110 17.62 -5.78 -29.66
C ALA A 110 16.45 -6.27 -28.80
N LEU A 111 16.63 -6.29 -27.46
CA LEU A 111 15.61 -6.69 -26.52
C LEU A 111 14.40 -5.75 -26.54
N LEU A 112 14.63 -4.43 -26.55
CA LEU A 112 13.57 -3.42 -26.68
C LEU A 112 12.81 -3.57 -28.00
N LYS A 113 13.53 -3.72 -29.12
CA LYS A 113 12.90 -3.92 -30.43
C LYS A 113 12.00 -5.16 -30.47
N MET A 114 12.43 -6.25 -29.86
CA MET A 114 11.63 -7.47 -29.75
C MET A 114 10.42 -7.27 -28.84
N THR A 115 10.58 -6.61 -27.69
CA THR A 115 9.48 -6.31 -26.79
C THR A 115 8.42 -5.46 -27.47
N PHE A 116 8.81 -4.40 -28.20
CA PHE A 116 7.89 -3.58 -28.98
C PHE A 116 7.21 -4.38 -30.12
N ALA A 117 7.92 -5.31 -30.76
CA ALA A 117 7.31 -6.17 -31.77
C ALA A 117 6.19 -7.05 -31.18
N GLN A 118 6.36 -7.55 -29.95
CA GLN A 118 5.31 -8.32 -29.26
C GLN A 118 4.09 -7.47 -28.91
N LEU A 119 4.27 -6.18 -28.56
CA LEU A 119 3.15 -5.26 -28.33
C LEU A 119 2.27 -5.07 -29.56
N ARG A 120 2.85 -5.04 -30.77
CA ARG A 120 2.09 -4.91 -32.03
C ARG A 120 1.18 -6.11 -32.30
N HIS A 121 1.49 -7.26 -31.73
CA HIS A 121 0.68 -8.48 -31.83
C HIS A 121 -0.29 -8.66 -30.66
N LEU A 122 -0.35 -7.68 -29.74
CA LEU A 122 -1.24 -7.72 -28.61
C LEU A 122 -2.69 -7.63 -29.08
N ARG A 123 -3.43 -8.73 -28.91
CA ARG A 123 -4.88 -8.77 -29.15
C ARG A 123 -5.62 -8.33 -27.90
N ILE A 124 -6.78 -7.71 -28.08
CA ILE A 124 -7.65 -7.25 -26.99
C ILE A 124 -7.88 -8.36 -25.93
N GLY A 125 -8.15 -9.59 -26.37
CA GLY A 125 -8.32 -10.72 -25.44
C GLY A 125 -7.08 -11.05 -24.60
N THR A 126 -5.87 -10.89 -25.15
CA THR A 126 -4.61 -11.07 -24.41
C THR A 126 -4.40 -9.97 -23.40
N PHE A 127 -4.77 -8.73 -23.72
CA PHE A 127 -4.67 -7.59 -22.81
C PHE A 127 -5.62 -7.75 -21.60
N PHE A 128 -6.88 -8.13 -21.83
CA PHE A 128 -7.82 -8.42 -20.74
C PHE A 128 -7.39 -9.63 -19.91
N PHE A 129 -6.80 -10.64 -20.54
CA PHE A 129 -6.22 -11.75 -19.79
C PHE A 129 -5.03 -11.31 -18.95
N PHE A 130 -4.17 -10.43 -19.46
CA PHE A 130 -3.07 -9.87 -18.67
C PHE A 130 -3.59 -9.11 -17.45
N LEU A 131 -4.62 -8.28 -17.62
CA LEU A 131 -5.28 -7.59 -16.52
C LEU A 131 -5.82 -8.59 -15.48
N TYR A 132 -6.54 -9.59 -15.94
CA TYR A 132 -7.04 -10.67 -15.08
C TYR A 132 -5.89 -11.42 -14.38
N TYR A 133 -4.82 -11.70 -15.10
CA TYR A 133 -3.63 -12.36 -14.57
C TYR A 133 -2.91 -11.50 -13.51
N CYS A 134 -2.83 -10.19 -13.70
CA CYS A 134 -2.35 -9.29 -12.65
C CYS A 134 -3.21 -9.37 -11.39
N LEU A 135 -4.54 -9.42 -11.53
CA LEU A 135 -5.45 -9.60 -10.40
C LEU A 135 -5.27 -10.96 -9.70
N LEU A 136 -4.95 -12.01 -10.45
CA LEU A 136 -4.64 -13.34 -9.89
C LEU A 136 -3.30 -13.37 -9.14
N ILE A 137 -2.33 -12.57 -9.58
CA ILE A 137 -0.99 -12.52 -8.97
C ILE A 137 -0.97 -11.59 -7.75
N LEU A 138 -1.79 -10.54 -7.71
CA LEU A 138 -1.89 -9.63 -6.57
C LEU A 138 -1.98 -10.36 -5.21
N PRO A 139 -2.78 -11.45 -5.08
CA PRO A 139 -2.85 -12.19 -3.84
C PRO A 139 -1.57 -12.96 -3.47
N LEU A 140 -0.68 -13.25 -4.43
CA LEU A 140 0.55 -14.03 -4.19
C LEU A 140 1.64 -13.23 -3.43
N GLY A 141 1.39 -11.95 -3.15
CA GLY A 141 2.10 -11.12 -2.19
C GLY A 141 3.63 -11.29 -2.14
N GLY A 142 4.33 -11.13 -3.27
CA GLY A 142 5.79 -11.31 -3.34
C GLY A 142 6.28 -12.68 -3.81
N LEU A 143 5.41 -13.68 -3.98
CA LEU A 143 5.74 -14.96 -4.61
C LEU A 143 5.54 -14.95 -6.13
N GLY A 144 5.03 -13.85 -6.68
CA GLY A 144 4.74 -13.66 -8.09
C GLY A 144 5.55 -12.53 -8.72
N TYR A 145 5.20 -12.19 -9.96
CA TYR A 145 5.73 -11.04 -10.65
C TYR A 145 5.41 -9.75 -9.88
N HIS A 146 6.44 -9.03 -9.46
CA HIS A 146 6.33 -7.74 -8.79
C HIS A 146 6.57 -6.63 -9.81
N SER A 147 5.60 -5.73 -9.95
CA SER A 147 5.74 -4.51 -10.74
C SER A 147 5.51 -3.29 -9.88
N ASP A 148 6.43 -2.35 -9.90
CA ASP A 148 6.33 -1.08 -9.18
C ASP A 148 5.10 -0.27 -9.62
N LEU A 149 4.68 -0.43 -10.89
CA LEU A 149 3.48 0.20 -11.43
C LEU A 149 2.18 -0.26 -10.76
N LEU A 150 2.17 -1.50 -10.26
CA LEU A 150 0.98 -2.14 -9.66
C LEU A 150 0.98 -2.12 -8.13
N THR A 151 2.04 -1.63 -7.50
CA THR A 151 2.16 -1.64 -6.02
C THR A 151 1.09 -0.82 -5.29
N LYS A 152 0.52 0.18 -5.95
CA LYS A 152 -0.57 1.00 -5.40
C LYS A 152 -1.93 0.29 -5.39
N PHE A 153 -2.09 -0.82 -6.13
CA PHE A 153 -3.31 -1.61 -6.15
C PHE A 153 -3.29 -2.63 -5.00
N LYS A 154 -3.47 -2.15 -3.78
CA LYS A 154 -3.58 -2.98 -2.57
C LYS A 154 -5.02 -2.94 -2.06
N ILE A 155 -5.47 -4.05 -1.48
CA ILE A 155 -6.73 -4.06 -0.72
C ILE A 155 -6.46 -3.33 0.59
N PRO A 156 -7.16 -2.23 0.90
CA PRO A 156 -6.97 -1.51 2.15
C PRO A 156 -7.22 -2.39 3.37
N ALA A 157 -6.45 -2.16 4.45
CA ALA A 157 -6.51 -2.97 5.66
C ALA A 157 -7.92 -2.99 6.26
N PHE A 158 -8.63 -1.87 6.28
CA PHE A 158 -9.98 -1.79 6.83
C PHE A 158 -11.00 -2.70 6.12
N ILE A 159 -10.82 -2.97 4.80
CA ILE A 159 -11.67 -3.91 4.05
C ILE A 159 -11.38 -5.34 4.50
N LEU A 160 -10.11 -5.69 4.66
CA LEU A 160 -9.71 -7.01 5.16
C LEU A 160 -10.18 -7.22 6.59
N ASP A 161 -10.02 -6.22 7.45
CA ASP A 161 -10.50 -6.25 8.83
C ASP A 161 -12.04 -6.42 8.88
N TYR A 162 -12.78 -5.68 8.07
CA TYR A 162 -14.24 -5.81 7.97
C TYR A 162 -14.67 -7.22 7.53
N ILE A 163 -13.94 -7.85 6.59
CA ILE A 163 -14.22 -9.21 6.11
C ILE A 163 -13.86 -10.24 7.20
N LEU A 164 -12.72 -10.06 7.89
CA LEU A 164 -12.15 -11.10 8.75
C LEU A 164 -12.65 -11.04 10.21
N MET A 165 -12.96 -9.85 10.75
CA MET A 165 -13.13 -9.69 12.20
C MET A 165 -14.44 -10.21 12.80
N ASN A 166 -15.59 -10.26 12.09
CA ASN A 166 -16.86 -10.65 12.71
C ASN A 166 -17.77 -11.53 11.86
N ARG A 167 -17.30 -12.04 10.74
CA ARG A 167 -18.13 -12.73 9.76
C ARG A 167 -17.50 -14.04 9.31
N ARG A 168 -17.52 -15.06 10.16
CA ARG A 168 -16.86 -16.36 9.91
C ARG A 168 -17.19 -16.95 8.54
N ILE A 169 -18.46 -16.84 8.08
CA ILE A 169 -18.89 -17.32 6.77
C ILE A 169 -18.26 -16.49 5.65
N VAL A 170 -18.28 -15.16 5.76
CA VAL A 170 -17.70 -14.25 4.77
C VAL A 170 -16.17 -14.42 4.71
N ALA A 171 -15.51 -14.54 5.87
CA ALA A 171 -14.09 -14.84 5.95
C ALA A 171 -13.74 -16.19 5.31
N GLY A 172 -14.53 -17.24 5.58
CA GLY A 172 -14.36 -18.56 4.98
C GLY A 172 -14.55 -18.53 3.45
N LEU A 173 -15.57 -17.82 2.96
CA LEU A 173 -15.80 -17.63 1.53
C LEU A 173 -14.66 -16.82 0.88
N PHE A 174 -14.19 -15.76 1.53
CA PHE A 174 -13.06 -14.97 1.06
C PHE A 174 -11.79 -15.83 0.92
N ILE A 175 -11.47 -16.63 1.95
CA ILE A 175 -10.32 -17.56 1.92
C ILE A 175 -10.49 -18.59 0.80
N LEU A 176 -11.66 -19.16 0.62
CA LEU A 176 -11.95 -20.12 -0.44
C LEU A 176 -11.74 -19.51 -1.83
N VAL A 177 -12.31 -18.32 -2.07
CA VAL A 177 -12.11 -17.57 -3.33
C VAL A 177 -10.65 -17.26 -3.55
N TYR A 178 -9.95 -16.80 -2.53
CA TYR A 178 -8.52 -16.50 -2.58
C TYR A 178 -7.69 -17.74 -2.97
N LEU A 179 -7.93 -18.89 -2.32
CA LEU A 179 -7.26 -20.15 -2.66
C LEU A 179 -7.61 -20.62 -4.08
N GLY A 180 -8.86 -20.43 -4.50
CA GLY A 180 -9.28 -20.70 -5.88
C GLY A 180 -8.55 -19.83 -6.91
N LEU A 181 -8.39 -18.54 -6.63
CA LEU A 181 -7.61 -17.62 -7.47
C LEU A 181 -6.13 -18.01 -7.53
N LEU A 182 -5.53 -18.41 -6.40
CA LEU A 182 -4.15 -18.91 -6.36
C LEU A 182 -3.99 -20.17 -7.24
N TYR A 183 -4.91 -21.12 -7.10
CA TYR A 183 -4.90 -22.33 -7.91
C TYR A 183 -5.01 -22.01 -9.41
N LEU A 184 -5.94 -21.12 -9.80
CA LEU A 184 -6.09 -20.66 -11.18
C LEU A 184 -4.83 -19.95 -11.68
N GLY A 185 -4.21 -19.10 -10.87
CA GLY A 185 -2.95 -18.43 -11.19
C GLY A 185 -1.84 -19.42 -11.52
N LEU A 186 -1.68 -20.46 -10.72
CA LEU A 186 -0.71 -21.54 -10.97
C LEU A 186 -1.03 -22.34 -12.24
N ARG A 187 -2.34 -22.62 -12.48
CA ARG A 187 -2.76 -23.37 -13.67
C ARG A 187 -2.55 -22.58 -14.96
N LEU A 188 -2.60 -21.27 -14.91
CA LEU A 188 -2.52 -20.37 -16.06
C LEU A 188 -1.18 -19.67 -16.22
N ILE A 189 -0.17 -19.99 -15.38
CA ILE A 189 1.11 -19.29 -15.31
C ILE A 189 1.90 -19.32 -16.65
N PHE A 190 1.72 -20.38 -17.45
CA PHE A 190 2.39 -20.52 -18.75
C PHE A 190 1.64 -19.88 -19.91
N THR A 191 0.43 -19.33 -19.70
CA THR A 191 -0.39 -18.76 -20.80
C THR A 191 0.31 -17.60 -21.49
N LEU A 192 0.74 -16.57 -20.73
CA LEU A 192 1.46 -15.43 -21.29
C LEU A 192 2.82 -15.82 -21.89
N PRO A 193 3.67 -16.61 -21.22
CA PRO A 193 4.89 -17.13 -21.81
C PRO A 193 4.68 -17.86 -23.15
N ASN A 194 3.65 -18.69 -23.26
CA ASN A 194 3.35 -19.39 -24.52
C ASN A 194 2.88 -18.43 -25.63
N ILE A 195 2.13 -17.37 -25.29
CA ILE A 195 1.76 -16.35 -26.27
C ILE A 195 2.99 -15.59 -26.76
N ILE A 196 3.85 -15.16 -25.83
CA ILE A 196 5.03 -14.32 -26.15
C ILE A 196 6.14 -15.11 -26.83
N LEU A 197 6.48 -16.29 -26.32
CA LEU A 197 7.60 -17.07 -26.82
C LEU A 197 7.21 -17.93 -28.03
N GLN A 198 6.05 -18.57 -28.00
CA GLN A 198 5.64 -19.51 -29.06
C GLN A 198 4.60 -18.91 -30.01
N GLN A 199 4.23 -17.62 -29.85
CA GLN A 199 3.24 -16.92 -30.69
C GLN A 199 1.90 -17.68 -30.80
N MET A 200 1.52 -18.41 -29.75
CA MET A 200 0.25 -19.14 -29.71
C MET A 200 -0.94 -18.19 -29.65
N THR A 201 -2.05 -18.58 -30.25
CA THR A 201 -3.30 -17.87 -30.02
C THR A 201 -3.74 -18.01 -28.57
N PHE A 202 -4.44 -17.02 -28.03
CA PHE A 202 -4.88 -17.00 -26.64
C PHE A 202 -5.54 -18.31 -26.19
N LYS A 203 -6.50 -18.81 -26.96
CA LYS A 203 -7.20 -20.06 -26.66
C LYS A 203 -6.27 -21.27 -26.60
N LYS A 204 -5.33 -21.39 -27.54
CA LYS A 204 -4.32 -22.46 -27.56
C LYS A 204 -3.37 -22.35 -26.37
N ALA A 205 -2.90 -21.15 -26.05
CA ALA A 205 -1.99 -20.92 -24.93
C ALA A 205 -2.65 -21.26 -23.57
N LEU A 206 -3.91 -20.89 -23.40
CA LEU A 206 -4.70 -21.20 -22.20
C LEU A 206 -4.86 -22.71 -22.01
N THR A 207 -5.28 -23.43 -23.04
CA THR A 207 -5.45 -24.90 -22.98
C THR A 207 -4.12 -25.61 -22.82
N SER A 208 -3.05 -25.13 -23.46
CA SER A 208 -1.69 -25.65 -23.29
C SER A 208 -1.21 -25.48 -21.84
N SER A 209 -1.33 -24.28 -21.26
CA SER A 209 -0.98 -24.02 -19.87
C SER A 209 -1.75 -24.95 -18.92
N TRP A 210 -3.06 -25.08 -19.11
CA TRP A 210 -3.90 -25.94 -18.28
C TRP A 210 -3.49 -27.41 -18.33
N ARG A 211 -3.20 -27.94 -19.51
CA ARG A 211 -2.73 -29.33 -19.67
C ARG A 211 -1.34 -29.52 -19.08
N PHE A 212 -0.41 -28.63 -19.37
CA PHE A 212 0.98 -28.70 -18.93
C PHE A 212 1.12 -28.69 -17.41
N THR A 213 0.30 -27.90 -16.73
CA THR A 213 0.32 -27.77 -15.26
C THR A 213 -0.40 -28.90 -14.53
N HIS A 214 -1.24 -29.71 -15.20
CA HIS A 214 -2.13 -30.68 -14.55
C HIS A 214 -1.39 -31.62 -13.56
N GLN A 215 -0.23 -32.16 -13.96
CA GLN A 215 0.56 -33.05 -13.11
C GLN A 215 1.76 -32.35 -12.43
N LYS A 216 1.97 -31.06 -12.72
CA LYS A 216 3.13 -30.29 -12.26
C LYS A 216 2.79 -29.23 -11.22
N THR A 217 1.50 -29.02 -10.90
CA THR A 217 1.04 -27.94 -10.00
C THR A 217 1.71 -28.01 -8.63
N GLY A 218 1.77 -29.20 -8.02
CA GLY A 218 2.41 -29.38 -6.71
C GLY A 218 3.93 -29.09 -6.72
N SER A 219 4.62 -29.58 -7.77
CA SER A 219 6.05 -29.32 -7.95
C SER A 219 6.35 -27.84 -8.21
N LEU A 220 5.51 -27.19 -9.02
CA LEU A 220 5.62 -25.76 -9.31
C LEU A 220 5.38 -24.92 -8.06
N LEU A 221 4.30 -25.19 -7.31
CA LEU A 221 4.01 -24.54 -6.04
C LEU A 221 5.15 -24.74 -5.04
N GLY A 222 5.65 -25.98 -4.91
CA GLY A 222 6.76 -26.30 -4.02
C GLY A 222 8.03 -25.51 -4.34
N ARG A 223 8.39 -25.36 -5.64
CA ARG A 223 9.55 -24.54 -6.05
C ARG A 223 9.34 -23.06 -5.78
N LEU A 224 8.15 -22.52 -6.06
CA LEU A 224 7.83 -21.11 -5.79
C LEU A 224 7.89 -20.81 -4.30
N LEU A 225 7.30 -21.67 -3.46
CA LEU A 225 7.33 -21.53 -2.00
C LEU A 225 8.75 -21.63 -1.45
N LEU A 226 9.54 -22.57 -1.94
CA LEU A 226 10.93 -22.76 -1.49
C LEU A 226 11.79 -21.53 -1.81
N ILE A 227 11.68 -21.00 -3.05
CA ILE A 227 12.44 -19.81 -3.44
C ILE A 227 11.94 -18.58 -2.68
N GLY A 228 10.62 -18.41 -2.53
CA GLY A 228 10.07 -17.33 -1.73
C GLY A 228 10.54 -17.38 -0.28
N ALA A 229 10.51 -18.54 0.37
CA ALA A 229 11.02 -18.74 1.72
C ALA A 229 12.53 -18.45 1.82
N ALA A 230 13.31 -18.88 0.82
CA ALA A 230 14.75 -18.62 0.77
C ALA A 230 15.06 -17.12 0.63
N LEU A 231 14.31 -16.38 -0.21
CA LEU A 231 14.47 -14.94 -0.39
C LEU A 231 14.07 -14.17 0.87
N ILE A 232 12.94 -14.51 1.48
CA ILE A 232 12.47 -13.89 2.74
C ILE A 232 13.49 -14.20 3.85
N GLY A 233 13.94 -15.45 3.97
CA GLY A 233 14.92 -15.85 4.97
C GLY A 233 16.26 -15.14 4.79
N PHE A 234 16.77 -15.07 3.55
CA PHE A 234 18.02 -14.37 3.22
C PHE A 234 17.92 -12.87 3.58
N THR A 235 16.86 -12.21 3.15
CA THR A 235 16.67 -10.77 3.38
C THR A 235 16.48 -10.47 4.87
N GLY A 236 15.60 -11.23 5.55
CA GLY A 236 15.32 -11.04 6.97
C GLY A 236 16.56 -11.30 7.84
N LEU A 237 17.29 -12.38 7.56
CA LEU A 237 18.53 -12.69 8.28
C LEU A 237 19.62 -11.63 8.04
N THR A 238 19.79 -11.18 6.79
CA THR A 238 20.77 -10.14 6.45
C THR A 238 20.44 -8.84 7.17
N PHE A 239 19.19 -8.40 7.15
CA PHE A 239 18.77 -7.18 7.84
C PHE A 239 18.94 -7.30 9.35
N PHE A 240 18.52 -8.40 9.92
CA PHE A 240 18.71 -8.66 11.35
C PHE A 240 20.18 -8.58 11.74
N LEU A 241 21.05 -9.32 11.04
CA LEU A 241 22.49 -9.34 11.37
C LEU A 241 23.16 -7.97 11.22
N LEU A 242 22.85 -7.21 10.16
CA LEU A 242 23.41 -5.89 9.94
C LEU A 242 22.97 -4.88 11.00
N ILE A 243 21.68 -4.92 11.41
CA ILE A 243 21.17 -4.04 12.47
C ILE A 243 21.78 -4.40 13.82
N GLN A 244 21.91 -5.70 14.15
CA GLN A 244 22.58 -6.14 15.38
C GLN A 244 24.06 -5.76 15.40
N LEU A 245 24.74 -5.86 14.25
CA LEU A 245 26.12 -5.42 14.11
C LEU A 245 26.25 -3.92 14.40
N GLN A 246 25.34 -3.07 13.88
CA GLN A 246 25.33 -1.64 14.19
C GLN A 246 25.15 -1.39 15.69
N ALA A 247 24.17 -2.06 16.31
CA ALA A 247 23.93 -1.91 17.75
C ALA A 247 25.17 -2.30 18.57
N LEU A 248 25.87 -3.36 18.19
CA LEU A 248 27.13 -3.78 18.82
C LEU A 248 28.24 -2.74 18.66
N ILE A 249 28.41 -2.18 17.44
CA ILE A 249 29.42 -1.16 17.18
C ILE A 249 29.14 0.09 18.02
N GLU A 250 27.90 0.55 18.10
CA GLU A 250 27.52 1.75 18.86
C GLU A 250 27.76 1.62 20.37
N THR A 251 27.60 0.42 20.92
CA THR A 251 27.82 0.19 22.36
C THR A 251 29.30 0.13 22.73
N HIS A 252 30.19 -0.17 21.79
CA HIS A 252 31.63 -0.39 22.07
C HIS A 252 32.55 0.62 21.44
N THR A 253 32.04 1.51 20.56
CA THR A 253 32.89 2.46 19.83
C THR A 253 32.25 3.84 19.67
N SER A 254 33.06 4.85 19.38
CA SER A 254 32.62 6.23 19.08
C SER A 254 32.26 6.46 17.61
N VAL A 255 32.34 5.43 16.74
CA VAL A 255 32.14 5.56 15.28
C VAL A 255 30.71 5.22 14.84
N GLY A 256 29.67 5.53 15.63
CA GLY A 256 28.29 5.16 15.39
C GLY A 256 27.73 5.65 14.05
N LEU A 257 27.93 6.93 13.68
CA LEU A 257 27.45 7.46 12.41
C LEU A 257 28.21 6.90 11.19
N PRO A 258 29.55 6.89 11.13
CA PRO A 258 30.25 6.28 9.99
C PRO A 258 29.90 4.82 9.76
N SER A 259 29.82 4.02 10.83
CA SER A 259 29.41 2.61 10.72
C SER A 259 27.95 2.47 10.23
N ALA A 260 27.05 3.31 10.71
CA ALA A 260 25.65 3.32 10.26
C ALA A 260 25.51 3.63 8.76
N VAL A 261 26.33 4.56 8.22
CA VAL A 261 26.36 4.86 6.78
C VAL A 261 26.78 3.63 5.97
N VAL A 262 27.81 2.92 6.42
CA VAL A 262 28.28 1.70 5.76
C VAL A 262 27.18 0.62 5.82
N ILE A 263 26.61 0.39 7.00
CA ILE A 263 25.57 -0.63 7.20
C ILE A 263 24.30 -0.28 6.42
N MET A 264 23.90 1.00 6.37
CA MET A 264 22.77 1.42 5.53
C MET A 264 23.03 1.14 4.04
N THR A 265 24.24 1.40 3.56
CA THR A 265 24.64 1.08 2.19
C THR A 265 24.58 -0.42 1.91
N LEU A 266 25.00 -1.26 2.87
CA LEU A 266 24.91 -2.72 2.77
C LEU A 266 23.44 -3.20 2.78
N LEU A 267 22.58 -2.60 3.61
CA LEU A 267 21.14 -2.86 3.62
C LEU A 267 20.51 -2.54 2.25
N GLN A 268 20.84 -1.38 1.68
CA GLN A 268 20.37 -0.96 0.34
C GLN A 268 20.87 -1.91 -0.76
N ALA A 269 22.13 -2.33 -0.68
CA ALA A 269 22.67 -3.33 -1.61
C ALA A 269 21.93 -4.69 -1.47
N ALA A 270 21.65 -5.14 -0.25
CA ALA A 270 20.88 -6.37 -0.03
C ALA A 270 19.43 -6.25 -0.55
N MET A 271 18.78 -5.09 -0.39
CA MET A 271 17.46 -4.80 -0.98
C MET A 271 17.51 -4.88 -2.50
N LEU A 272 18.51 -4.28 -3.13
CA LEU A 272 18.70 -4.31 -4.58
C LEU A 272 18.92 -5.73 -5.09
N ILE A 273 19.74 -6.53 -4.40
CA ILE A 273 19.95 -7.94 -4.72
C ILE A 273 18.62 -8.69 -4.61
N ASN A 274 17.87 -8.50 -3.52
CA ASN A 274 16.59 -9.15 -3.32
C ASN A 274 15.56 -8.74 -4.41
N LEU A 275 15.53 -7.47 -4.81
CA LEU A 275 14.69 -6.98 -5.91
C LEU A 275 14.99 -7.73 -7.20
N VAL A 276 16.28 -7.85 -7.58
CA VAL A 276 16.66 -8.57 -8.81
C VAL A 276 16.32 -10.05 -8.70
N LEU A 277 16.63 -10.68 -7.57
CA LEU A 277 16.37 -12.11 -7.36
C LEU A 277 14.86 -12.41 -7.40
N SER A 278 14.04 -11.66 -6.69
CA SER A 278 12.60 -11.86 -6.64
C SER A 278 11.95 -11.63 -8.02
N THR A 279 12.37 -10.58 -8.73
CA THR A 279 11.87 -10.27 -10.08
C THR A 279 12.20 -11.39 -11.07
N VAL A 280 13.44 -11.91 -11.04
CA VAL A 280 13.89 -12.95 -11.99
C VAL A 280 13.36 -14.33 -11.61
N ALA A 281 13.17 -14.63 -10.34
CA ALA A 281 12.91 -15.99 -9.83
C ALA A 281 11.70 -16.66 -10.50
N VAL A 282 10.60 -15.95 -10.64
CA VAL A 282 9.36 -16.49 -11.25
C VAL A 282 9.57 -16.78 -12.74
N PHE A 283 10.15 -15.83 -13.47
CA PHE A 283 10.46 -16.02 -14.90
C PHE A 283 11.45 -17.16 -15.09
N PHE A 284 12.46 -17.26 -14.23
CA PHE A 284 13.44 -18.32 -14.26
C PHE A 284 12.80 -19.70 -14.11
N ILE A 285 11.93 -19.89 -13.10
CA ILE A 285 11.20 -21.14 -12.88
C ILE A 285 10.33 -21.47 -14.09
N VAL A 286 9.55 -20.49 -14.56
CA VAL A 286 8.62 -20.69 -15.69
C VAL A 286 9.38 -21.12 -16.95
N ILE A 287 10.48 -20.45 -17.25
CA ILE A 287 11.30 -20.77 -18.44
C ILE A 287 12.02 -22.10 -18.27
N ASP A 288 12.53 -22.42 -17.07
CA ASP A 288 13.14 -23.72 -16.78
C ASP A 288 12.16 -24.88 -17.04
N TYR A 289 10.90 -24.74 -16.62
CA TYR A 289 9.85 -25.71 -16.91
C TYR A 289 9.53 -25.82 -18.42
N LEU A 290 9.50 -24.70 -19.14
CA LEU A 290 9.24 -24.69 -20.60
C LEU A 290 10.40 -25.33 -21.36
N LEU A 291 11.65 -24.99 -21.03
CA LEU A 291 12.82 -25.55 -21.69
C LEU A 291 13.02 -27.06 -21.41
N ALA A 292 12.53 -27.54 -20.27
CA ALA A 292 12.52 -28.95 -19.92
C ALA A 292 11.37 -29.75 -20.58
N ASP A 293 10.43 -29.09 -21.24
CA ASP A 293 9.33 -29.75 -21.94
C ASP A 293 9.76 -30.18 -23.35
N PRO A 294 9.75 -31.50 -23.69
CA PRO A 294 10.06 -31.97 -25.02
C PRO A 294 9.15 -31.41 -26.13
N GLN A 295 7.95 -30.96 -25.78
CA GLN A 295 6.99 -30.39 -26.70
C GLN A 295 7.18 -28.87 -26.89
N PHE A 296 8.10 -28.25 -26.16
CA PHE A 296 8.38 -26.83 -26.29
C PHE A 296 9.08 -26.54 -27.59
N VAL A 297 8.37 -25.91 -28.51
CA VAL A 297 8.95 -25.43 -29.77
C VAL A 297 9.74 -24.17 -29.49
N GLN A 298 11.06 -24.22 -29.68
CA GLN A 298 11.88 -23.03 -29.52
C GLN A 298 11.43 -21.92 -30.49
N PRO A 299 11.32 -20.68 -30.00
CA PRO A 299 10.92 -19.55 -30.84
C PRO A 299 11.84 -19.41 -32.04
N THR A 300 11.26 -19.31 -33.24
CA THR A 300 12.01 -19.07 -34.47
C THR A 300 12.32 -17.57 -34.61
N PHE A 301 13.18 -17.05 -33.71
CA PHE A 301 13.71 -15.71 -33.88
C PHE A 301 14.84 -15.74 -34.93
N ASN A 302 14.92 -14.70 -35.74
CA ASN A 302 16.05 -14.55 -36.68
C ASN A 302 17.32 -14.19 -35.89
N TYR A 303 17.97 -15.20 -35.32
CA TYR A 303 19.14 -15.04 -34.43
C TYR A 303 20.32 -14.35 -35.14
N ALA A 304 20.42 -14.42 -36.48
CA ALA A 304 21.52 -13.83 -37.25
C ALA A 304 21.49 -12.30 -37.19
N THR A 305 20.32 -11.71 -37.00
CA THR A 305 20.15 -10.24 -36.96
C THR A 305 20.16 -9.65 -35.56
N LEU A 306 20.19 -10.51 -34.52
CA LEU A 306 20.13 -10.08 -33.11
C LEU A 306 21.54 -9.73 -32.59
N LYS A 307 21.75 -8.48 -32.20
CA LYS A 307 22.98 -8.07 -31.50
C LYS A 307 23.01 -8.66 -30.10
N LEU A 308 24.07 -9.42 -29.80
CA LEU A 308 24.36 -9.92 -28.47
C LEU A 308 24.88 -8.77 -27.57
N SER A 309 24.69 -8.92 -26.27
CA SER A 309 25.24 -7.96 -25.32
C SER A 309 26.76 -8.12 -25.24
N VAL A 310 27.46 -7.00 -25.31
CA VAL A 310 28.89 -6.96 -25.02
C VAL A 310 29.03 -6.69 -23.52
N PRO A 311 29.85 -7.47 -22.79
CA PRO A 311 30.11 -7.18 -21.37
C PRO A 311 30.80 -5.81 -21.26
N LEU A 312 30.38 -5.00 -20.29
CA LEU A 312 31.04 -3.73 -19.98
C LEU A 312 32.46 -4.02 -19.47
N SER A 313 33.41 -3.15 -19.83
CA SER A 313 34.78 -3.30 -19.32
C SER A 313 34.80 -3.18 -17.78
N GLY A 314 35.58 -4.02 -17.13
CA GLY A 314 35.68 -4.02 -15.66
C GLY A 314 36.08 -2.66 -15.07
N ARG A 315 36.88 -1.88 -15.80
CA ARG A 315 37.30 -0.51 -15.39
C ARG A 315 36.13 0.46 -15.33
N TRP A 316 35.24 0.45 -16.34
CA TRP A 316 34.02 1.27 -16.34
C TRP A 316 33.05 0.84 -15.27
N LEU A 317 32.87 -0.46 -15.05
CA LEU A 317 32.03 -0.97 -13.96
C LEU A 317 32.54 -0.51 -12.58
N LEU A 318 33.87 -0.59 -12.36
CA LEU A 318 34.48 -0.11 -11.11
C LEU A 318 34.31 1.41 -10.95
N PHE A 319 34.50 2.18 -11.99
CA PHE A 319 34.32 3.63 -11.95
C PHE A 319 32.87 3.99 -11.57
N VAL A 320 31.89 3.43 -12.29
CA VAL A 320 30.46 3.67 -12.00
C VAL A 320 30.09 3.20 -10.59
N ALA A 321 30.56 2.02 -10.17
CA ALA A 321 30.32 1.51 -8.82
C ALA A 321 30.85 2.45 -7.73
N ASN A 322 32.07 3.01 -7.91
CA ASN A 322 32.62 3.98 -6.97
C ASN A 322 31.81 5.28 -6.94
N CYS A 323 31.40 5.82 -8.10
CA CYS A 323 30.53 7.00 -8.15
C CYS A 323 29.21 6.78 -7.42
N VAL A 324 28.58 5.61 -7.63
CA VAL A 324 27.33 5.22 -6.95
C VAL A 324 27.57 5.10 -5.44
N LEU A 325 28.65 4.42 -5.02
CA LEU A 325 28.97 4.26 -3.59
C LEU A 325 29.19 5.60 -2.90
N ILE A 326 29.93 6.53 -3.54
CA ILE A 326 30.14 7.89 -3.01
C ILE A 326 28.80 8.63 -2.91
N GLY A 327 27.99 8.63 -3.97
CA GLY A 327 26.67 9.29 -3.99
C GLY A 327 25.70 8.72 -2.95
N VAL A 328 25.64 7.40 -2.84
CA VAL A 328 24.81 6.71 -1.83
C VAL A 328 25.35 6.96 -0.42
N GLY A 329 26.66 6.94 -0.23
CA GLY A 329 27.29 7.21 1.05
C GLY A 329 27.03 8.63 1.56
N THR A 330 27.15 9.65 0.68
CA THR A 330 26.83 11.05 1.03
C THR A 330 25.35 11.22 1.34
N TYR A 331 24.46 10.64 0.53
CA TYR A 331 23.02 10.63 0.80
C TYR A 331 22.69 9.97 2.15
N ASN A 332 23.26 8.80 2.44
CA ASN A 332 23.05 8.09 3.70
C ASN A 332 23.58 8.88 4.91
N TRP A 333 24.69 9.57 4.74
CA TRP A 333 25.25 10.44 5.78
C TRP A 333 24.31 11.57 6.14
N ASP A 334 23.83 12.32 5.13
CA ASP A 334 22.90 13.43 5.33
C ASP A 334 21.56 12.94 5.87
N TYR A 335 21.05 11.83 5.35
CA TYR A 335 19.81 11.19 5.81
C TYR A 335 19.88 10.80 7.29
N LEU A 336 20.91 10.06 7.71
CA LEU A 336 21.06 9.60 9.10
C LEU A 336 21.28 10.77 10.09
N ARG A 337 21.82 11.89 9.63
CA ARG A 337 21.94 13.11 10.44
C ARG A 337 20.64 13.87 10.54
N SER A 338 19.89 13.98 9.46
CA SER A 338 18.71 14.83 9.36
C SER A 338 17.42 14.15 9.77
N VAL A 339 17.34 12.80 9.67
CA VAL A 339 16.11 12.09 9.99
C VAL A 339 15.75 12.24 11.46
N THR A 340 14.65 12.92 11.70
CA THR A 340 13.98 13.00 13.00
C THR A 340 12.70 12.21 12.89
N ILE A 341 12.54 11.21 13.76
CA ILE A 341 11.31 10.43 13.81
C ILE A 341 10.30 11.23 14.64
N GLN A 342 9.21 11.64 14.03
CA GLN A 342 8.19 12.44 14.70
C GLN A 342 7.48 11.65 15.80
N GLN A 343 7.05 12.38 16.84
CA GLN A 343 6.18 11.85 17.88
C GLN A 343 4.73 12.19 17.51
N PRO A 344 3.98 11.27 16.87
CA PRO A 344 2.65 11.58 16.39
C PRO A 344 1.67 11.77 17.55
N LEU A 345 0.60 12.53 17.33
CA LEU A 345 -0.55 12.54 18.24
C LEU A 345 -1.12 11.12 18.37
N SER A 346 -1.44 10.73 19.60
CA SER A 346 -2.14 9.48 19.89
C SER A 346 -3.65 9.71 19.88
N ILE A 347 -4.35 9.09 18.93
CA ILE A 347 -5.78 9.28 18.74
C ILE A 347 -6.48 7.94 18.89
N SER A 348 -7.37 7.82 19.90
CA SER A 348 -8.14 6.59 20.10
C SER A 348 -9.28 6.52 19.08
N HIS A 349 -9.29 5.51 18.23
CA HIS A 349 -10.33 5.27 17.25
C HIS A 349 -11.65 4.85 17.94
N ARG A 350 -12.74 5.58 17.70
CA ARG A 350 -14.08 5.37 18.28
C ARG A 350 -14.10 5.24 19.81
N GLY A 351 -13.11 5.83 20.47
CA GLY A 351 -13.02 5.84 21.93
C GLY A 351 -12.69 4.52 22.59
N VAL A 352 -12.13 3.54 21.86
CA VAL A 352 -11.77 2.22 22.42
C VAL A 352 -10.27 1.96 22.35
N SER A 353 -9.77 1.03 23.16
CA SER A 353 -8.42 0.50 23.09
C SER A 353 -8.42 -0.99 23.39
N GLN A 354 -7.82 -1.81 22.50
CA GLN A 354 -7.68 -3.28 22.67
C GLN A 354 -9.01 -4.03 22.94
N LYS A 355 -10.12 -3.60 22.35
CA LYS A 355 -11.46 -4.20 22.54
C LYS A 355 -11.98 -4.11 24.00
N ASP A 356 -11.53 -3.11 24.76
CA ASP A 356 -11.88 -2.94 26.16
C ASP A 356 -13.25 -2.30 26.43
N GLY A 357 -13.98 -1.96 25.37
CA GLY A 357 -15.30 -1.32 25.45
C GLY A 357 -16.12 -1.47 24.16
N VAL A 358 -17.31 -0.91 24.20
CA VAL A 358 -18.17 -0.73 23.01
C VAL A 358 -17.79 0.59 22.36
N GLN A 359 -17.51 0.53 21.06
CA GLN A 359 -17.17 1.72 20.26
C GLN A 359 -18.20 2.84 20.40
N ASN A 360 -17.76 4.09 20.32
CA ASN A 360 -18.63 5.26 20.35
C ASN A 360 -19.51 5.38 21.60
N SER A 361 -19.06 4.83 22.75
CA SER A 361 -19.82 4.88 23.99
C SER A 361 -19.17 5.75 25.06
N ILE A 362 -19.99 6.32 25.94
CA ILE A 362 -19.52 7.11 27.09
C ILE A 362 -18.70 6.25 28.05
N SER A 363 -19.01 4.97 28.18
CA SER A 363 -18.25 4.04 29.00
C SER A 363 -16.84 3.78 28.46
N ALA A 364 -16.69 3.62 27.14
CA ALA A 364 -15.41 3.48 26.49
C ALA A 364 -14.59 4.78 26.59
N LEU A 365 -15.20 5.95 26.33
CA LEU A 365 -14.57 7.25 26.49
C LEU A 365 -13.93 7.39 27.91
N ARG A 366 -14.68 7.05 28.98
CA ARG A 366 -14.15 7.11 30.35
C ARG A 366 -12.95 6.20 30.59
N LYS A 367 -12.96 4.99 30.02
CA LYS A 367 -11.85 4.05 30.14
C LYS A 367 -10.63 4.56 29.37
N THR A 368 -10.84 4.97 28.13
CA THR A 368 -9.79 5.39 27.23
C THR A 368 -9.09 6.68 27.68
N THR A 369 -9.82 7.64 28.24
CA THR A 369 -9.24 8.87 28.81
C THR A 369 -8.20 8.57 29.91
N ARG A 370 -8.30 7.45 30.64
CA ARG A 370 -7.28 7.03 31.63
C ARG A 370 -5.93 6.70 30.99
N LEU A 371 -5.92 6.33 29.70
CA LEU A 371 -4.70 6.07 28.92
C LEU A 371 -4.07 7.36 28.38
N LYS A 372 -4.74 8.51 28.57
CA LYS A 372 -4.31 9.86 28.20
C LYS A 372 -3.95 9.98 26.71
N PRO A 373 -4.86 9.62 25.77
CA PRO A 373 -4.65 9.94 24.36
C PRO A 373 -4.74 11.46 24.16
N ASP A 374 -4.06 11.97 23.12
CA ASP A 374 -4.16 13.38 22.75
C ASP A 374 -5.57 13.73 22.28
N TYR A 375 -6.21 12.83 21.53
CA TYR A 375 -7.59 12.91 21.08
C TYR A 375 -8.30 11.56 21.18
N VAL A 376 -9.63 11.64 21.30
CA VAL A 376 -10.53 10.50 21.08
C VAL A 376 -11.34 10.80 19.84
N GLU A 377 -11.18 9.94 18.82
CA GLU A 377 -12.00 9.99 17.62
C GLU A 377 -13.37 9.35 17.88
N MET A 378 -14.43 9.91 17.26
CA MET A 378 -15.78 9.42 17.39
C MET A 378 -16.67 9.91 16.23
N ASP A 379 -17.77 9.20 15.99
CA ASP A 379 -18.65 9.40 14.84
C ASP A 379 -19.97 10.01 15.24
N VAL A 380 -20.43 11.02 14.50
CA VAL A 380 -21.75 11.63 14.68
C VAL A 380 -22.60 11.51 13.41
N GLN A 381 -23.89 11.20 13.58
CA GLN A 381 -24.86 11.14 12.51
C GLN A 381 -26.12 11.93 12.88
N LEU A 382 -26.76 12.50 11.86
CA LEU A 382 -28.02 13.21 12.02
C LEU A 382 -29.18 12.21 12.20
N THR A 383 -30.10 12.47 13.12
CA THR A 383 -31.30 11.67 13.38
C THR A 383 -32.50 12.19 12.58
N LYS A 384 -33.62 11.46 12.61
CA LYS A 384 -34.88 11.88 11.96
C LYS A 384 -35.42 13.22 12.46
N ASP A 385 -35.26 13.51 13.75
CA ASP A 385 -35.67 14.73 14.42
C ASP A 385 -34.55 15.80 14.48
N HIS A 386 -33.61 15.72 13.53
CA HIS A 386 -32.51 16.69 13.39
C HIS A 386 -31.66 16.86 14.64
N GLN A 387 -31.52 15.81 15.47
CA GLN A 387 -30.54 15.77 16.55
C GLN A 387 -29.31 14.98 16.10
N PHE A 388 -28.25 14.94 16.95
CA PHE A 388 -27.03 14.20 16.64
C PHE A 388 -26.85 13.04 17.59
N VAL A 389 -26.60 11.86 17.01
CA VAL A 389 -26.35 10.60 17.73
C VAL A 389 -24.93 10.14 17.47
N VAL A 390 -24.32 9.49 18.46
CA VAL A 390 -22.97 8.93 18.36
C VAL A 390 -23.07 7.50 17.88
N PHE A 391 -22.76 7.26 16.59
CA PHE A 391 -22.88 5.95 15.97
C PHE A 391 -22.12 5.90 14.63
N HIS A 392 -21.35 4.82 14.39
CA HIS A 392 -20.53 4.69 13.19
C HIS A 392 -21.31 4.21 11.97
N ASP A 393 -22.02 3.08 12.10
CA ASP A 393 -22.61 2.38 10.97
C ASP A 393 -23.83 3.10 10.39
N PHE A 394 -24.03 3.04 9.08
CA PHE A 394 -25.25 3.56 8.47
C PHE A 394 -26.46 2.64 8.68
N GLN A 395 -26.24 1.41 9.14
CA GLN A 395 -27.28 0.46 9.49
C GLN A 395 -27.21 0.12 10.98
N LEU A 396 -28.35 0.09 11.64
CA LEU A 396 -28.42 -0.20 13.09
C LEU A 396 -28.24 -1.70 13.39
N ALA A 397 -28.69 -2.57 12.48
CA ALA A 397 -28.80 -4.01 12.72
C ALA A 397 -27.50 -4.71 13.15
N PRO A 398 -26.30 -4.41 12.60
CA PRO A 398 -25.08 -5.13 12.95
C PRO A 398 -24.72 -5.05 14.42
N LEU A 399 -24.97 -3.91 15.06
CA LEU A 399 -24.57 -3.64 16.44
C LEU A 399 -25.74 -3.67 17.44
N THR A 400 -26.98 -3.44 16.97
CA THR A 400 -28.14 -3.33 17.87
C THR A 400 -29.16 -4.44 17.70
N GLY A 401 -29.10 -5.21 16.60
CA GLY A 401 -30.13 -6.16 16.21
C GLY A 401 -31.42 -5.53 15.67
N HIS A 402 -31.54 -4.19 15.68
CA HIS A 402 -32.73 -3.47 15.20
C HIS A 402 -32.56 -3.03 13.75
N SER A 403 -33.60 -3.15 12.94
CA SER A 403 -33.60 -2.68 11.55
C SER A 403 -33.68 -1.16 11.45
N GLY A 404 -33.18 -0.60 10.34
CA GLY A 404 -33.22 0.80 9.99
C GLY A 404 -31.86 1.49 10.09
N THR A 405 -31.89 2.81 9.92
CA THR A 405 -30.73 3.70 9.93
C THR A 405 -30.86 4.74 11.03
N PRO A 406 -29.79 5.38 11.51
CA PRO A 406 -29.89 6.50 12.43
C PRO A 406 -30.84 7.61 11.94
N GLN A 407 -30.82 7.92 10.63
CA GLN A 407 -31.66 8.94 10.00
C GLN A 407 -33.15 8.57 9.95
N SER A 408 -33.48 7.30 10.12
CA SER A 408 -34.88 6.83 10.10
C SER A 408 -35.56 6.89 11.48
N LYS A 409 -34.83 7.21 12.53
CA LYS A 409 -35.29 7.18 13.92
C LYS A 409 -35.01 8.50 14.65
N THR A 410 -35.86 8.83 15.63
CA THR A 410 -35.63 9.98 16.51
C THR A 410 -34.51 9.69 17.52
N LEU A 411 -33.86 10.72 18.05
CA LEU A 411 -32.84 10.58 19.09
C LEU A 411 -33.37 9.80 20.29
N ALA A 412 -34.59 10.09 20.73
CA ALA A 412 -35.24 9.38 21.84
C ALA A 412 -35.46 7.89 21.58
N GLN A 413 -35.67 7.50 20.32
CA GLN A 413 -35.75 6.08 19.93
C GLN A 413 -34.36 5.41 19.92
N LEU A 414 -33.35 6.10 19.41
CA LEU A 414 -31.99 5.59 19.32
C LEU A 414 -31.34 5.40 20.70
N THR A 415 -31.48 6.36 21.60
CA THR A 415 -30.88 6.30 22.95
C THR A 415 -31.50 5.22 23.85
N LYS A 416 -32.67 4.67 23.48
CA LYS A 416 -33.26 3.49 24.14
C LYS A 416 -32.71 2.18 23.61
N MET A 417 -31.98 2.18 22.47
CA MET A 417 -31.39 0.98 21.91
C MET A 417 -30.04 0.68 22.57
N THR A 418 -29.72 -0.59 22.61
CA THR A 418 -28.46 -1.10 23.18
C THR A 418 -27.55 -1.57 22.04
N VAL A 419 -26.29 -1.14 22.09
CA VAL A 419 -25.21 -1.63 21.23
C VAL A 419 -24.54 -2.81 21.91
N HIS A 420 -24.32 -3.89 21.16
CA HIS A 420 -23.68 -5.12 21.63
C HIS A 420 -22.36 -5.33 20.90
N GLU A 421 -21.26 -5.30 21.64
CA GLU A 421 -19.91 -5.51 21.08
C GLU A 421 -18.97 -6.08 22.15
N HIS A 422 -18.06 -6.97 21.80
CA HIS A 422 -17.06 -7.57 22.69
C HIS A 422 -17.64 -8.11 24.01
N ARG A 423 -18.83 -8.74 23.97
CA ARG A 423 -19.59 -9.24 25.14
C ARG A 423 -20.01 -8.14 26.13
N GLN A 424 -20.02 -6.91 25.70
CA GLN A 424 -20.49 -5.77 26.48
C GLN A 424 -21.74 -5.18 25.80
N SER A 425 -22.57 -4.51 26.59
CA SER A 425 -23.83 -3.92 26.12
C SER A 425 -23.98 -2.54 26.76
N VAL A 426 -24.19 -1.53 25.94
CA VAL A 426 -24.34 -0.12 26.40
C VAL A 426 -25.40 0.58 25.57
N PRO A 427 -26.13 1.56 26.13
CA PRO A 427 -27.06 2.37 25.33
C PRO A 427 -26.30 3.23 24.33
N ILE A 428 -26.96 3.54 23.19
CA ILE A 428 -26.48 4.54 22.23
C ILE A 428 -26.46 5.90 22.91
N ALA A 429 -25.37 6.64 22.75
CA ALA A 429 -25.22 7.98 23.33
C ALA A 429 -25.76 9.07 22.40
N SER A 430 -26.38 10.11 22.97
CA SER A 430 -26.54 11.38 22.27
C SER A 430 -25.18 12.08 22.11
N PHE A 431 -25.02 12.90 21.07
CA PHE A 431 -23.80 13.68 20.94
C PHE A 431 -23.68 14.75 22.05
N ASP A 432 -24.81 15.30 22.51
CA ASP A 432 -24.83 16.24 23.62
C ASP A 432 -24.22 15.64 24.91
N ASP A 433 -24.63 14.41 25.28
CA ASP A 433 -24.11 13.72 26.47
C ASP A 433 -22.64 13.31 26.31
N TYR A 434 -22.28 12.85 25.10
CA TYR A 434 -20.90 12.41 24.83
C TYR A 434 -19.94 13.60 24.89
N LEU A 435 -20.29 14.73 24.24
CA LEU A 435 -19.50 15.96 24.24
C LEU A 435 -19.39 16.55 25.67
N ALA A 436 -20.52 16.61 26.39
CA ALA A 436 -20.50 17.05 27.79
C ALA A 436 -19.58 16.20 28.67
N ARG A 437 -19.60 14.87 28.47
CA ARG A 437 -18.73 13.97 29.20
C ARG A 437 -17.27 14.14 28.81
N ALA A 438 -16.95 14.30 27.54
CA ALA A 438 -15.59 14.56 27.07
C ALA A 438 -15.02 15.85 27.70
N ASN A 439 -15.82 16.91 27.72
CA ASN A 439 -15.44 18.19 28.32
C ASN A 439 -15.19 18.08 29.82
N GLN A 440 -16.06 17.35 30.56
CA GLN A 440 -15.86 17.07 31.99
C GLN A 440 -14.56 16.30 32.27
N LEU A 441 -14.17 15.43 31.35
CA LEU A 441 -12.93 14.64 31.44
C LEU A 441 -11.71 15.39 30.89
N HIS A 442 -11.87 16.63 30.41
CA HIS A 442 -10.85 17.41 29.70
C HIS A 442 -10.24 16.64 28.51
N GLN A 443 -11.03 15.75 27.88
CA GLN A 443 -10.61 14.96 26.75
C GLN A 443 -10.99 15.64 25.44
N LYS A 444 -9.99 15.94 24.61
CA LYS A 444 -10.21 16.47 23.27
C LYS A 444 -10.79 15.39 22.35
N LEU A 445 -11.68 15.79 21.47
CA LEU A 445 -12.33 14.92 20.48
C LEU A 445 -11.86 15.25 19.05
N LEU A 446 -11.75 14.22 18.25
CA LEU A 446 -11.72 14.28 16.78
C LEU A 446 -13.09 13.77 16.29
N ILE A 447 -13.96 14.69 15.86
CA ILE A 447 -15.37 14.43 15.59
C ILE A 447 -15.56 14.15 14.11
N GLU A 448 -15.91 12.91 13.74
CA GLU A 448 -16.28 12.59 12.36
C GLU A 448 -17.76 12.88 12.09
N ILE A 449 -18.04 13.83 11.18
CA ILE A 449 -19.39 14.05 10.68
C ILE A 449 -19.67 13.09 9.54
N LYS A 450 -20.53 12.09 9.78
CA LYS A 450 -20.93 11.08 8.80
C LYS A 450 -22.25 11.43 8.14
N THR A 451 -22.28 11.29 6.83
CA THR A 451 -23.52 11.43 6.05
C THR A 451 -23.61 10.35 4.99
N PRO A 452 -24.76 9.68 4.83
CA PRO A 452 -24.97 8.70 3.78
C PRO A 452 -25.16 9.34 2.40
N THR A 453 -25.46 10.63 2.33
CA THR A 453 -25.72 11.39 1.10
C THR A 453 -24.76 12.55 0.98
N THR A 454 -24.40 12.89 -0.26
CA THR A 454 -23.54 14.05 -0.57
C THR A 454 -24.24 15.40 -0.33
N ASP A 455 -25.58 15.42 -0.33
CA ASP A 455 -26.38 16.62 -0.31
C ASP A 455 -27.28 16.70 0.94
N ASN A 456 -26.73 17.31 1.98
CA ASN A 456 -27.52 17.88 3.07
C ASN A 456 -26.98 19.27 3.38
N PRO A 457 -27.34 20.30 2.58
CA PRO A 457 -26.77 21.64 2.69
C PRO A 457 -27.04 22.32 4.06
N GLY A 458 -28.07 21.88 4.80
CA GLY A 458 -28.37 22.38 6.13
C GLY A 458 -27.60 21.69 7.27
N LEU A 459 -26.98 20.51 7.04
CA LEU A 459 -26.34 19.71 8.09
C LEU A 459 -25.23 20.48 8.81
N VAL A 460 -24.30 21.03 8.06
CA VAL A 460 -23.15 21.77 8.61
C VAL A 460 -23.58 22.97 9.41
N GLN A 461 -24.51 23.77 8.86
CA GLN A 461 -25.00 24.95 9.57
C GLN A 461 -25.72 24.56 10.85
N HIS A 462 -26.54 23.50 10.82
CA HIS A 462 -27.23 23.00 11.99
C HIS A 462 -26.26 22.48 13.06
N PHE A 463 -25.21 21.75 12.65
CA PHE A 463 -24.15 21.26 13.53
C PHE A 463 -23.40 22.44 14.18
N LEU A 464 -22.95 23.41 13.39
CA LEU A 464 -22.18 24.54 13.89
C LEU A 464 -23.00 25.43 14.80
N ASN A 465 -24.27 25.76 14.46
CA ASN A 465 -25.15 26.55 15.31
C ASN A 465 -25.26 25.98 16.73
N LYS A 466 -25.21 24.62 16.84
CA LYS A 466 -25.38 23.96 18.15
C LYS A 466 -24.05 23.73 18.89
N TYR A 467 -22.96 23.50 18.18
CA TYR A 467 -21.74 22.97 18.79
C TYR A 467 -20.47 23.80 18.57
N GLN A 468 -20.45 24.78 17.63
CA GLN A 468 -19.22 25.51 17.28
C GLN A 468 -18.52 26.10 18.51
N ALA A 469 -19.25 26.85 19.35
CA ALA A 469 -18.66 27.48 20.53
C ALA A 469 -18.01 26.48 21.50
N LYS A 470 -18.64 25.28 21.68
CA LYS A 470 -18.10 24.22 22.54
C LYS A 470 -16.88 23.56 21.92
N ILE A 471 -16.88 23.34 20.61
CA ILE A 471 -15.77 22.74 19.86
C ILE A 471 -14.54 23.65 19.93
N GLU A 472 -14.70 24.93 19.65
CA GLU A 472 -13.63 25.92 19.70
C GLU A 472 -13.07 26.11 21.12
N ALA A 473 -13.95 26.21 22.13
CA ALA A 473 -13.56 26.44 23.52
C ALA A 473 -12.71 25.29 24.11
N HIS A 474 -12.92 24.05 23.65
CA HIS A 474 -12.21 22.87 24.17
C HIS A 474 -11.15 22.32 23.21
N GLY A 475 -10.95 22.95 22.05
CA GLY A 475 -9.94 22.55 21.06
C GLY A 475 -10.23 21.18 20.44
N HIS A 476 -11.51 20.85 20.22
CA HIS A 476 -11.89 19.69 19.45
C HIS A 476 -11.63 19.91 17.97
N MET A 477 -11.43 18.83 17.22
CA MET A 477 -11.26 18.82 15.77
C MET A 477 -12.50 18.20 15.11
N VAL A 478 -12.71 18.53 13.82
CA VAL A 478 -13.78 17.95 13.01
C VAL A 478 -13.17 17.29 11.78
N GLN A 479 -13.70 16.15 11.35
CA GLN A 479 -13.32 15.50 10.10
C GLN A 479 -14.52 14.92 9.37
N SER A 480 -14.39 14.66 8.08
CA SER A 480 -15.40 13.95 7.29
C SER A 480 -14.80 13.26 6.08
N LEU A 481 -15.43 12.14 5.64
CA LEU A 481 -15.24 11.53 4.33
C LEU A 481 -15.85 12.37 3.19
N ASN A 482 -16.79 13.26 3.52
CA ASN A 482 -17.44 14.12 2.56
C ASN A 482 -16.68 15.44 2.41
N TRP A 483 -16.06 15.64 1.25
CA TRP A 483 -15.30 16.84 0.94
C TRP A 483 -16.12 18.13 1.09
N HIS A 484 -17.41 18.12 0.69
CA HIS A 484 -18.30 19.29 0.79
C HIS A 484 -18.56 19.69 2.25
N ILE A 485 -18.65 18.72 3.18
CA ILE A 485 -18.77 18.99 4.61
C ILE A 485 -17.49 19.66 5.12
N VAL A 486 -16.32 19.14 4.75
CA VAL A 486 -15.02 19.72 5.16
C VAL A 486 -14.92 21.18 4.72
N GLU A 487 -15.19 21.47 3.45
CA GLU A 487 -15.13 22.83 2.90
C GLU A 487 -16.19 23.75 3.55
N ALA A 488 -17.41 23.24 3.79
CA ALA A 488 -18.46 24.01 4.42
C ALA A 488 -18.14 24.36 5.89
N VAL A 489 -17.60 23.40 6.66
CA VAL A 489 -17.14 23.65 8.04
C VAL A 489 -16.02 24.68 8.03
N LYS A 490 -15.01 24.50 7.16
CA LYS A 490 -13.88 25.41 7.10
C LYS A 490 -14.26 26.84 6.69
N LYS A 491 -15.22 26.95 5.77
CA LYS A 491 -15.76 28.25 5.34
C LYS A 491 -16.55 28.96 6.47
N ALA A 492 -17.40 28.23 7.19
CA ALA A 492 -18.28 28.78 8.20
C ALA A 492 -17.63 28.99 9.56
N ALA A 493 -16.65 28.11 9.94
CA ALA A 493 -15.97 28.13 11.22
C ALA A 493 -14.45 27.92 11.03
N PRO A 494 -13.72 28.89 10.47
CA PRO A 494 -12.31 28.75 10.08
C PRO A 494 -11.36 28.46 11.26
N LYS A 495 -11.75 28.70 12.50
CA LYS A 495 -10.99 28.40 13.71
C LYS A 495 -11.01 26.92 14.07
N ILE A 496 -12.00 26.16 13.61
CA ILE A 496 -12.07 24.73 13.86
C ILE A 496 -11.05 24.03 12.95
N GLN A 497 -10.13 23.27 13.58
CA GLN A 497 -9.23 22.38 12.84
C GLN A 497 -10.07 21.31 12.15
N THR A 498 -10.03 21.29 10.81
CA THR A 498 -10.92 20.45 10.00
C THR A 498 -10.13 19.53 9.09
N GLY A 499 -10.45 18.24 9.08
CA GLY A 499 -9.76 17.22 8.32
C GLY A 499 -10.60 16.56 7.23
N TYR A 500 -9.93 16.14 6.15
CA TYR A 500 -10.52 15.33 5.11
C TYR A 500 -10.04 13.87 5.20
N ILE A 501 -10.99 12.93 5.33
CA ILE A 501 -10.68 11.49 5.46
C ILE A 501 -10.52 10.88 4.06
N LEU A 502 -9.38 10.22 3.84
CA LEU A 502 -9.01 9.59 2.58
C LEU A 502 -8.88 8.08 2.78
N PRO A 503 -9.90 7.28 2.37
CA PRO A 503 -9.81 5.83 2.41
C PRO A 503 -8.88 5.24 1.35
N PHE A 504 -8.58 6.04 0.29
CA PHE A 504 -7.68 5.69 -0.79
C PHE A 504 -6.86 6.90 -1.22
N ASN A 505 -5.60 6.67 -1.56
CA ASN A 505 -4.73 7.67 -2.14
C ASN A 505 -3.97 7.10 -3.34
N PHE A 506 -4.30 7.54 -4.56
CA PHE A 506 -3.62 7.11 -5.78
C PHE A 506 -2.68 8.16 -6.36
N ILE A 507 -2.98 9.46 -6.21
CA ILE A 507 -2.31 10.53 -6.95
C ILE A 507 -1.52 11.46 -6.03
N GLY A 508 -1.94 11.64 -4.79
CA GLY A 508 -1.35 12.59 -3.84
C GLY A 508 -2.42 13.36 -3.06
N PRO A 509 -2.04 14.38 -2.27
CA PRO A 509 -3.00 15.17 -1.52
C PRO A 509 -4.03 15.83 -2.43
N PRO A 510 -5.34 15.82 -2.07
CA PRO A 510 -6.37 16.52 -2.81
C PRO A 510 -6.26 18.04 -2.59
N ILE A 511 -6.87 18.82 -3.49
CA ILE A 511 -6.99 20.27 -3.32
C ILE A 511 -8.14 20.55 -2.35
N SER A 512 -7.83 21.08 -1.17
CA SER A 512 -8.80 21.29 -0.10
C SER A 512 -8.34 22.38 0.86
N ASN A 513 -9.28 23.07 1.51
CA ASN A 513 -8.99 24.01 2.61
C ASN A 513 -8.85 23.31 3.97
N ALA A 514 -8.86 21.98 4.02
CA ALA A 514 -8.64 21.21 5.23
C ALA A 514 -7.29 21.55 5.89
N ASP A 515 -7.23 21.51 7.21
CA ASP A 515 -6.01 21.70 7.98
C ASP A 515 -5.16 20.40 8.05
N PHE A 516 -5.82 19.25 7.92
CA PHE A 516 -5.17 17.95 7.92
C PHE A 516 -5.88 16.94 7.03
N TYR A 517 -5.16 15.88 6.68
CA TYR A 517 -5.71 14.69 6.02
C TYR A 517 -5.66 13.49 6.96
N ALA A 518 -6.75 12.73 7.05
CA ALA A 518 -6.79 11.44 7.74
C ALA A 518 -6.74 10.32 6.69
N VAL A 519 -5.58 9.67 6.52
CA VAL A 519 -5.31 8.77 5.39
C VAL A 519 -5.22 7.32 5.87
N GLU A 520 -5.75 6.40 5.07
CA GLU A 520 -5.66 4.97 5.34
C GLU A 520 -4.21 4.48 5.24
N MET A 521 -3.76 3.67 6.21
CA MET A 521 -2.35 3.33 6.44
C MET A 521 -1.66 2.57 5.31
N THR A 522 -2.39 1.80 4.49
CA THR A 522 -1.81 1.03 3.38
C THR A 522 -1.65 1.84 2.11
N THR A 523 -2.32 3.00 2.02
CA THR A 523 -2.30 3.89 0.86
C THR A 523 -1.45 5.14 1.08
N VAL A 524 -1.04 5.43 2.33
CA VAL A 524 -0.14 6.54 2.67
C VAL A 524 1.33 6.13 2.46
N ASN A 525 2.15 7.10 2.09
CA ASN A 525 3.61 6.97 2.02
C ASN A 525 4.29 8.31 2.37
N SER A 526 5.61 8.29 2.51
CA SER A 526 6.39 9.49 2.84
C SER A 526 6.23 10.63 1.83
N HIS A 527 6.05 10.33 0.55
CA HIS A 527 5.83 11.35 -0.48
C HIS A 527 4.50 12.10 -0.29
N PHE A 528 3.43 11.37 0.05
CA PHE A 528 2.14 12.00 0.37
C PHE A 528 2.27 12.94 1.56
N ILE A 529 2.91 12.47 2.63
CA ILE A 529 3.07 13.27 3.86
C ILE A 529 3.91 14.50 3.59
N GLN A 530 5.03 14.37 2.89
CA GLN A 530 5.87 15.52 2.53
C GLN A 530 5.12 16.53 1.65
N ALA A 531 4.35 16.06 0.67
CA ALA A 531 3.54 16.95 -0.17
C ALA A 531 2.46 17.69 0.64
N ALA A 532 1.81 17.02 1.59
CA ALA A 532 0.85 17.66 2.50
C ALA A 532 1.53 18.69 3.41
N HIS A 533 2.71 18.37 3.97
CA HIS A 533 3.49 19.30 4.79
C HIS A 533 3.96 20.54 4.01
N GLN A 534 4.29 20.39 2.72
CA GLN A 534 4.61 21.55 1.87
C GLN A 534 3.43 22.53 1.72
N GLU A 535 2.21 22.03 1.88
CA GLU A 535 0.98 22.82 1.91
C GLU A 535 0.57 23.24 3.35
N ASN A 536 1.43 23.03 4.35
CA ASN A 536 1.16 23.26 5.78
C ASN A 536 -0.02 22.45 6.32
N LYS A 537 -0.23 21.23 5.82
CA LYS A 537 -1.31 20.33 6.25
C LYS A 537 -0.73 19.16 7.01
N ALA A 538 -1.30 18.86 8.19
CA ALA A 538 -0.93 17.68 8.96
C ALA A 538 -1.51 16.40 8.32
N VAL A 539 -0.90 15.25 8.64
CA VAL A 539 -1.36 13.94 8.18
C VAL A 539 -1.57 13.02 9.36
N PHE A 540 -2.81 12.63 9.59
CA PHE A 540 -3.18 11.58 10.53
C PHE A 540 -3.38 10.27 9.77
N VAL A 541 -2.96 9.17 10.36
CA VAL A 541 -3.03 7.86 9.70
C VAL A 541 -3.92 6.92 10.51
N TRP A 542 -4.83 6.21 9.83
CA TRP A 542 -5.76 5.24 10.41
C TRP A 542 -5.71 3.91 9.66
N THR A 543 -5.81 2.72 10.26
CA THR A 543 -5.75 2.41 11.70
C THR A 543 -4.58 1.46 11.99
N PRO A 544 -3.36 1.94 12.23
CA PRO A 544 -2.26 1.07 12.62
C PRO A 544 -2.46 0.57 14.06
N ASN A 545 -2.62 -0.74 14.24
CA ASN A 545 -2.99 -1.37 15.51
C ASN A 545 -1.86 -2.18 16.17
N ASP A 546 -0.73 -2.34 15.48
CA ASP A 546 0.46 -2.99 16.02
C ASP A 546 1.65 -2.03 16.08
N GLN A 547 2.65 -2.38 16.90
CA GLN A 547 3.81 -1.53 17.12
C GLN A 547 4.61 -1.25 15.85
N GLN A 548 4.74 -2.24 14.93
CA GLN A 548 5.52 -2.07 13.71
C GLN A 548 4.80 -1.13 12.73
N ALA A 549 3.48 -1.28 12.58
CA ALA A 549 2.68 -0.38 11.76
C ALA A 549 2.76 1.07 12.28
N VAL A 550 2.66 1.27 13.61
CA VAL A 550 2.83 2.61 14.21
C VAL A 550 4.23 3.16 13.94
N GLN A 551 5.28 2.36 14.13
CA GLN A 551 6.66 2.77 13.86
C GLN A 551 6.85 3.15 12.40
N ARG A 552 6.25 2.42 11.48
CA ARG A 552 6.26 2.75 10.05
C ARG A 552 5.63 4.12 9.76
N MET A 553 4.51 4.43 10.39
CA MET A 553 3.85 5.74 10.23
C MET A 553 4.69 6.88 10.84
N MET A 554 5.31 6.64 11.99
CA MET A 554 6.27 7.57 12.59
C MET A 554 7.46 7.84 11.66
N TYR A 555 7.97 6.80 11.02
CA TYR A 555 9.05 6.89 10.04
C TYR A 555 8.64 7.70 8.79
N PHE A 556 7.41 7.52 8.30
CA PHE A 556 6.88 8.31 7.19
C PHE A 556 6.67 9.79 7.54
N GLY A 557 6.65 10.14 8.83
CA GLY A 557 6.46 11.50 9.32
C GLY A 557 5.00 11.85 9.63
N ALA A 558 4.16 10.85 9.95
CA ALA A 558 2.76 11.10 10.33
C ALA A 558 2.65 11.96 11.58
N ASP A 559 1.76 12.95 11.57
CA ASP A 559 1.52 13.88 12.67
C ASP A 559 0.57 13.31 13.72
N GLY A 560 -0.28 12.35 13.35
CA GLY A 560 -1.19 11.66 14.24
C GLY A 560 -1.43 10.22 13.83
N VAL A 561 -1.73 9.36 14.81
CA VAL A 561 -2.08 7.96 14.62
C VAL A 561 -3.43 7.70 15.28
N VAL A 562 -4.43 7.38 14.45
CA VAL A 562 -5.75 6.92 14.88
C VAL A 562 -5.73 5.41 14.98
N THR A 563 -5.90 4.87 16.19
CA THR A 563 -5.66 3.44 16.48
C THR A 563 -6.68 2.85 17.47
N ASP A 564 -6.95 1.56 17.31
CA ASP A 564 -7.65 0.75 18.33
C ASP A 564 -6.70 0.22 19.42
N ASN A 565 -5.40 0.60 19.38
CA ASN A 565 -4.39 0.10 20.31
C ASN A 565 -3.41 1.20 20.77
N LEU A 566 -3.85 2.01 21.73
CA LEU A 566 -3.02 3.07 22.32
C LEU A 566 -1.72 2.55 22.96
N THR A 567 -1.70 1.32 23.44
CA THR A 567 -0.50 0.70 24.00
C THR A 567 0.59 0.54 22.95
N ALA A 568 0.22 0.17 21.72
CA ALA A 568 1.18 0.07 20.61
C ALA A 568 1.82 1.44 20.30
N VAL A 569 1.04 2.52 20.31
CA VAL A 569 1.55 3.89 20.12
C VAL A 569 2.51 4.28 21.25
N LYS A 570 2.13 4.00 22.51
CA LYS A 570 2.99 4.29 23.67
C LYS A 570 4.31 3.54 23.59
N GLN A 571 4.28 2.25 23.26
CA GLN A 571 5.48 1.42 23.10
C GLN A 571 6.37 1.92 21.95
N ALA A 572 5.76 2.28 20.80
CA ALA A 572 6.49 2.82 19.67
C ALA A 572 7.19 4.14 20.03
N LYS A 573 6.49 5.06 20.72
CA LYS A 573 7.05 6.33 21.19
C LYS A 573 8.18 6.13 22.20
N GLN A 574 8.05 5.20 23.14
CA GLN A 574 9.09 4.91 24.15
C GLN A 574 10.36 4.36 23.51
N LYS A 575 10.23 3.44 22.56
CA LYS A 575 11.36 2.89 21.82
C LYS A 575 12.10 3.95 21.00
N ASN A 576 11.40 4.97 20.50
CA ASN A 576 11.98 6.06 19.72
C ASN A 576 12.81 7.05 20.56
N ASN A 577 12.69 7.07 21.88
CA ASN A 577 13.50 7.92 22.75
C ASN A 577 14.96 7.43 22.88
N GLN A 578 15.25 6.22 22.43
CA GLN A 578 16.61 5.69 22.33
C GLN A 578 17.19 6.11 20.97
N ARG A 579 18.02 7.17 20.96
CA ARG A 579 18.56 7.80 19.74
C ARG A 579 19.74 7.04 19.14
N HIS A 580 19.66 5.71 19.00
CA HIS A 580 20.71 4.91 18.38
C HIS A 580 20.53 4.85 16.85
N TYR A 581 21.65 4.83 16.11
CA TYR A 581 21.61 4.65 14.65
C TYR A 581 21.04 3.29 14.25
N ALA A 582 21.25 2.25 15.05
CA ALA A 582 20.63 0.95 14.85
C ALA A 582 19.09 1.04 14.78
N ASP A 583 18.47 1.87 15.63
CA ASP A 583 17.02 2.12 15.58
C ASP A 583 16.62 2.85 14.29
N LYS A 584 17.38 3.85 13.86
CA LYS A 584 17.13 4.55 12.59
C LYS A 584 17.19 3.60 11.39
N LEU A 585 18.15 2.67 11.38
CA LEU A 585 18.27 1.64 10.36
C LEU A 585 17.09 0.64 10.40
N ALA A 586 16.66 0.24 11.60
CA ALA A 586 15.48 -0.61 11.76
C ALA A 586 14.22 0.07 11.23
N TYR A 587 14.00 1.35 11.53
CA TYR A 587 12.88 2.13 10.99
C TYR A 587 12.97 2.29 9.47
N TYR A 588 14.16 2.52 8.92
CA TYR A 588 14.37 2.55 7.47
C TYR A 588 13.91 1.26 6.80
N VAL A 589 14.29 0.11 7.35
CA VAL A 589 13.89 -1.21 6.82
C VAL A 589 12.36 -1.41 6.92
N ILE A 590 11.75 -1.05 8.06
CA ILE A 590 10.29 -1.13 8.26
C ILE A 590 9.54 -0.19 7.31
N GLY A 591 10.08 0.99 7.01
CA GLY A 591 9.46 1.99 6.14
C GLY A 591 9.45 1.61 4.67
N ILE A 592 10.39 0.78 4.23
CA ILE A 592 10.50 0.33 2.83
C ILE A 592 9.70 -0.98 2.58
N GLY A 593 9.48 -1.80 3.61
CA GLY A 593 8.84 -3.12 3.55
C GLY A 593 7.32 -3.12 3.28
#